data_dfbe2f678ad8f6688a65dd635bd06e05
#
_entry.id   dfbe2f678ad8f6688a65dd635bd06e05
#
_cell.length_a   1.000
_cell.length_b   1.000
_cell.length_c   1.000
_cell.angle_alpha   90.00
_cell.angle_beta   90.00
_cell.angle_gamma   90.00
#
_symmetry.space_group_name_H-M   'P 1'
#
loop_
_entity.id
_entity.type
_entity.pdbx_description
1 polymer ?
#
loop_
_entity_poly.entity_id
_entity_poly.type
_entity_poly.pdbx_seq_one_letter_code
_entity_poly.pdbx_strand_id
1 'polypeptide(L)'
;LTDDVKKLLVDAEKKKIGALIVDLRENGGGALTEAVALSGLFITDGPVVQVRDAYQRIRVHEDDDNAQQYKGPLLVMINRFSASASEIFAATMQDYNRGIIIGQNTFGKGTVQQSRSLNFVYDLDQTPLGVLQYTIQKFYRINGGSTQLKGVAADINFPEIIDAKEIGEEKEDNALPWDKIPPATYSE
;
A
#
# COMPACT_ATOMS: atom_id res chain seq x y z
N LEU A 1 6.24 11.93 5.83
CA LEU A 1 5.22 11.99 4.76
C LEU A 1 3.84 12.32 5.35
N THR A 2 3.30 11.51 6.28
CA THR A 2 1.95 11.70 6.84
C THR A 2 1.77 13.08 7.46
N ASP A 3 2.74 13.57 8.24
CA ASP A 3 2.69 14.91 8.83
C ASP A 3 2.67 16.04 7.77
N ASP A 4 3.33 15.83 6.64
CA ASP A 4 3.31 16.82 5.56
C ASP A 4 1.95 16.84 4.86
N VAL A 5 1.35 15.66 4.66
CA VAL A 5 -0.01 15.55 4.13
C VAL A 5 -1.02 16.18 5.11
N LYS A 6 -0.90 15.96 6.42
CA LYS A 6 -1.73 16.66 7.43
C LYS A 6 -1.70 18.18 7.25
N LYS A 7 -0.53 18.77 7.08
CA LYS A 7 -0.38 20.22 6.85
C LYS A 7 -1.07 20.66 5.55
N LEU A 8 -0.90 19.89 4.47
CA LEU A 8 -1.54 20.17 3.19
C LEU A 8 -3.08 20.09 3.28
N LEU A 9 -3.62 19.12 4.03
CA LEU A 9 -5.06 18.98 4.23
C LEU A 9 -5.64 20.18 5.01
N VAL A 10 -4.94 20.67 6.04
CA VAL A 10 -5.33 21.91 6.77
C VAL A 10 -5.37 23.10 5.82
N ASP A 11 -4.41 23.24 4.92
CA ASP A 11 -4.39 24.33 3.95
C ASP A 11 -5.48 24.17 2.87
N ALA A 12 -5.76 22.94 2.47
CA ALA A 12 -6.83 22.62 1.55
C ALA A 12 -8.21 22.97 2.13
N GLU A 13 -8.44 22.68 3.41
CA GLU A 13 -9.67 23.05 4.13
C GLU A 13 -9.86 24.55 4.17
N LYS A 14 -8.79 25.32 4.54
CA LYS A 14 -8.84 26.79 4.51
C LYS A 14 -9.20 27.35 3.15
N LYS A 15 -8.72 26.71 2.08
CA LYS A 15 -9.01 27.08 0.68
C LYS A 15 -10.35 26.59 0.18
N LYS A 16 -11.07 25.79 0.97
CA LYS A 16 -12.38 25.21 0.62
C LYS A 16 -12.36 24.49 -0.72
N ILE A 17 -11.38 23.60 -0.91
CA ILE A 17 -11.27 22.82 -2.15
C ILE A 17 -12.51 21.94 -2.35
N GLY A 18 -12.92 21.75 -3.62
CA GLY A 18 -14.10 20.93 -3.94
C GLY A 18 -13.83 19.43 -3.93
N ALA A 19 -12.59 19.00 -4.20
CA ALA A 19 -12.16 17.60 -4.22
C ALA A 19 -10.65 17.51 -4.03
N LEU A 20 -10.17 16.32 -3.65
CA LEU A 20 -8.75 15.98 -3.54
C LEU A 20 -8.40 14.86 -4.50
N ILE A 21 -7.27 14.98 -5.15
CA ILE A 21 -6.66 13.93 -5.96
C ILE A 21 -5.35 13.53 -5.28
N VAL A 22 -5.23 12.24 -4.92
CA VAL A 22 -3.97 11.64 -4.47
C VAL A 22 -3.36 10.89 -5.65
N ASP A 23 -2.24 11.37 -6.16
CA ASP A 23 -1.54 10.75 -7.29
C ASP A 23 -0.44 9.81 -6.79
N LEU A 24 -0.66 8.51 -6.95
CA LEU A 24 0.27 7.43 -6.60
C LEU A 24 0.93 6.80 -7.84
N ARG A 25 0.74 7.36 -9.02
CA ARG A 25 1.43 6.86 -10.21
C ARG A 25 2.95 7.00 -10.01
N GLU A 26 3.71 6.04 -10.52
CA GLU A 26 5.17 5.95 -10.35
C GLU A 26 5.64 5.84 -8.89
N ASN A 27 4.74 5.57 -7.93
CA ASN A 27 5.07 5.44 -6.53
C ASN A 27 5.24 3.96 -6.14
N GLY A 28 6.48 3.50 -6.02
CA GLY A 28 6.84 2.12 -5.67
C GLY A 28 6.55 1.72 -4.21
N GLY A 29 5.98 2.62 -3.41
CA GLY A 29 5.62 2.35 -2.02
C GLY A 29 6.61 2.94 -1.01
N GLY A 30 6.69 2.31 0.15
CA GLY A 30 7.52 2.78 1.27
C GLY A 30 7.23 2.00 2.56
N ALA A 31 7.29 2.67 3.70
CA ALA A 31 7.08 2.05 5.00
C ALA A 31 5.59 1.69 5.23
N LEU A 32 5.37 0.48 5.76
CA LEU A 32 4.03 0.00 6.13
C LEU A 32 3.34 0.94 7.13
N THR A 33 4.08 1.40 8.12
CA THR A 33 3.57 2.33 9.15
C THR A 33 3.09 3.66 8.56
N GLU A 34 3.78 4.16 7.53
CA GLU A 34 3.35 5.38 6.82
C GLU A 34 2.08 5.14 6.01
N ALA A 35 1.94 3.96 5.38
CA ALA A 35 0.71 3.63 4.65
C ALA A 35 -0.50 3.57 5.59
N VAL A 36 -0.33 2.98 6.79
CA VAL A 36 -1.38 2.93 7.82
C VAL A 36 -1.73 4.33 8.30
N ALA A 37 -0.75 5.10 8.74
CA ALA A 37 -0.96 6.45 9.24
C ALA A 37 -1.55 7.41 8.18
N LEU A 38 -1.10 7.28 6.92
CA LEU A 38 -1.65 8.07 5.81
C LEU A 38 -3.11 7.70 5.54
N SER A 39 -3.45 6.41 5.55
CA SER A 39 -4.82 5.95 5.35
C SER A 39 -5.77 6.48 6.43
N GLY A 40 -5.32 6.52 7.68
CA GLY A 40 -6.06 7.07 8.82
C GLY A 40 -6.49 8.52 8.64
N LEU A 41 -5.78 9.32 7.82
CA LEU A 41 -6.22 10.70 7.52
C LEU A 41 -7.56 10.75 6.75
N PHE A 42 -7.95 9.66 6.12
CA PHE A 42 -9.09 9.60 5.19
C PHE A 42 -10.22 8.68 5.67
N ILE A 43 -9.99 7.81 6.64
CA ILE A 43 -11.01 6.95 7.27
C ILE A 43 -11.30 7.44 8.69
N THR A 44 -12.36 6.97 9.30
CA THR A 44 -12.71 7.36 10.67
C THR A 44 -11.88 6.58 11.67
N ASP A 45 -11.79 5.27 11.50
CA ASP A 45 -11.05 4.31 12.30
C ASP A 45 -11.02 2.94 11.63
N GLY A 46 -10.33 1.99 12.20
CA GLY A 46 -10.40 0.58 11.84
C GLY A 46 -9.23 0.04 11.03
N PRO A 47 -9.31 -1.22 10.57
CA PRO A 47 -8.22 -1.92 9.93
C PRO A 47 -7.83 -1.29 8.59
N VAL A 48 -6.53 -1.23 8.34
CA VAL A 48 -5.95 -0.73 7.08
C VAL A 48 -5.35 -1.88 6.28
N VAL A 49 -4.62 -2.76 6.95
CA VAL A 49 -3.94 -3.87 6.29
C VAL A 49 -3.75 -5.03 7.27
N GLN A 50 -3.79 -6.24 6.76
CA GLN A 50 -3.45 -7.44 7.50
C GLN A 50 -2.08 -7.96 7.06
N VAL A 51 -1.26 -8.42 7.99
CA VAL A 51 0.08 -8.96 7.72
C VAL A 51 0.18 -10.36 8.29
N ARG A 52 0.65 -11.31 7.49
CA ARG A 52 0.89 -12.69 7.91
C ARG A 52 2.38 -13.02 7.84
N ASP A 53 2.94 -13.50 8.95
CA ASP A 53 4.33 -13.90 9.05
C ASP A 53 4.57 -15.36 8.60
N ALA A 54 5.83 -15.79 8.61
CA ALA A 54 6.23 -17.16 8.25
C ALA A 54 5.64 -18.23 9.18
N TYR A 55 5.22 -17.86 10.39
CA TYR A 55 4.57 -18.76 11.35
C TYR A 55 3.05 -18.77 11.22
N GLN A 56 2.51 -18.21 10.15
CA GLN A 56 1.06 -18.08 9.85
C GLN A 56 0.29 -17.21 10.87
N ARG A 57 0.98 -16.39 11.65
CA ARG A 57 0.34 -15.47 12.57
C ARG A 57 -0.12 -14.24 11.81
N ILE A 58 -1.40 -13.92 11.93
CA ILE A 58 -2.00 -12.74 11.32
C ILE A 58 -2.00 -11.60 12.34
N ARG A 59 -1.56 -10.43 11.89
CA ARG A 59 -1.60 -9.18 12.64
C ARG A 59 -2.33 -8.14 11.82
N VAL A 60 -3.36 -7.54 12.39
CA VAL A 60 -4.09 -6.41 11.80
C VAL A 60 -3.38 -5.12 12.19
N HIS A 61 -3.14 -4.26 11.23
CA HIS A 61 -2.70 -2.89 11.44
C HIS A 61 -3.89 -1.98 11.15
N GLU A 62 -4.23 -1.15 12.10
CA GLU A 62 -5.42 -0.31 12.10
C GLU A 62 -5.09 1.14 12.46
N ASP A 63 -5.99 2.03 12.06
CA ASP A 63 -6.05 3.38 12.55
C ASP A 63 -6.99 3.41 13.75
N ASP A 64 -6.51 3.94 14.87
CA ASP A 64 -7.20 3.93 16.17
C ASP A 64 -7.45 5.35 16.73
N ASP A 65 -7.09 6.39 15.96
CA ASP A 65 -7.14 7.78 16.48
C ASP A 65 -8.49 8.48 16.27
N ASN A 66 -9.42 7.89 15.54
CA ASN A 66 -10.76 8.41 15.22
C ASN A 66 -10.75 9.83 14.62
N ALA A 67 -9.64 10.23 14.01
CA ALA A 67 -9.38 11.60 13.59
C ALA A 67 -9.32 11.77 12.06
N GLN A 68 -10.40 11.41 11.37
CA GLN A 68 -10.49 11.62 9.92
C GLN A 68 -10.27 13.10 9.56
N GLN A 69 -9.14 13.39 8.92
CA GLN A 69 -8.72 14.76 8.59
C GLN A 69 -9.40 15.31 7.33
N TYR A 70 -9.76 14.45 6.38
CA TYR A 70 -10.41 14.86 5.15
C TYR A 70 -11.64 14.02 4.84
N LYS A 71 -12.81 14.67 4.72
CA LYS A 71 -14.12 14.05 4.48
C LYS A 71 -14.69 14.33 3.09
N GLY A 72 -14.03 15.19 2.31
CA GLY A 72 -14.49 15.58 0.99
C GLY A 72 -14.32 14.49 -0.08
N PRO A 73 -14.76 14.75 -1.32
CA PRO A 73 -14.56 13.84 -2.45
C PRO A 73 -13.08 13.52 -2.68
N LEU A 74 -12.76 12.23 -2.84
CA LEU A 74 -11.40 11.72 -3.00
C LEU A 74 -11.29 10.88 -4.26
N LEU A 75 -10.28 11.19 -5.09
CA LEU A 75 -9.82 10.34 -6.17
C LEU A 75 -8.39 9.87 -5.88
N VAL A 76 -8.08 8.63 -6.22
CA VAL A 76 -6.73 8.08 -6.13
C VAL A 76 -6.30 7.63 -7.51
N MET A 77 -5.23 8.23 -8.02
CA MET A 77 -4.65 7.87 -9.33
C MET A 77 -3.59 6.81 -9.13
N ILE A 78 -3.69 5.73 -9.88
CA ILE A 78 -2.75 4.59 -9.83
C ILE A 78 -2.30 4.19 -11.23
N ASN A 79 -1.16 3.51 -11.32
CA ASN A 79 -0.69 2.85 -12.53
C ASN A 79 0.16 1.61 -12.21
N ARG A 80 0.71 0.96 -13.23
CA ARG A 80 1.54 -0.25 -13.09
C ARG A 80 2.78 -0.09 -12.21
N PHE A 81 3.24 1.13 -11.96
CA PHE A 81 4.38 1.41 -11.07
C PHE A 81 3.94 1.75 -9.63
N SER A 82 2.65 1.84 -9.37
CA SER A 82 2.13 1.94 -8.02
C SER A 82 2.27 0.59 -7.32
N ALA A 83 3.11 0.48 -6.29
CA ALA A 83 3.44 -0.80 -5.67
C ALA A 83 3.44 -0.74 -4.13
N SER A 84 3.27 -1.90 -3.47
CA SER A 84 3.52 -2.09 -2.03
C SER A 84 2.66 -1.14 -1.15
N ALA A 85 3.28 -0.21 -0.40
CA ALA A 85 2.57 0.75 0.47
C ALA A 85 1.53 1.61 -0.29
N SER A 86 1.79 1.95 -1.55
CA SER A 86 0.82 2.65 -2.41
C SER A 86 -0.40 1.77 -2.70
N GLU A 87 -0.20 0.46 -2.86
CA GLU A 87 -1.28 -0.50 -3.04
C GLU A 87 -2.10 -0.67 -1.75
N ILE A 88 -1.46 -0.62 -0.58
CA ILE A 88 -2.17 -0.65 0.71
C ILE A 88 -3.10 0.55 0.81
N PHE A 89 -2.60 1.76 0.56
CA PHE A 89 -3.43 2.97 0.61
C PHE A 89 -4.60 2.91 -0.38
N ALA A 90 -4.33 2.61 -1.66
CA ALA A 90 -5.37 2.54 -2.69
C ALA A 90 -6.41 1.46 -2.36
N ALA A 91 -5.97 0.27 -1.90
CA ALA A 91 -6.87 -0.80 -1.48
C ALA A 91 -7.74 -0.40 -0.29
N THR A 92 -7.17 0.30 0.71
CA THR A 92 -7.94 0.80 1.87
C THR A 92 -9.02 1.78 1.42
N MET A 93 -8.67 2.76 0.57
CA MET A 93 -9.66 3.71 0.05
C MET A 93 -10.79 3.01 -0.71
N GLN A 94 -10.46 1.96 -1.47
CA GLN A 94 -11.43 1.16 -2.21
C GLN A 94 -12.29 0.29 -1.28
N ASP A 95 -11.69 -0.42 -0.32
CA ASP A 95 -12.39 -1.34 0.58
C ASP A 95 -13.38 -0.62 1.52
N TYR A 96 -13.11 0.64 1.87
CA TYR A 96 -14.01 1.51 2.63
C TYR A 96 -14.98 2.34 1.76
N ASN A 97 -15.01 2.13 0.45
CA ASN A 97 -15.75 3.00 -0.47
C ASN A 97 -15.45 4.51 -0.25
N ARG A 98 -14.25 4.81 0.27
CA ARG A 98 -13.86 6.17 0.67
C ARG A 98 -13.49 7.06 -0.50
N GLY A 99 -13.01 6.49 -1.57
CA GLY A 99 -12.55 7.21 -2.76
C GLY A 99 -12.68 6.36 -4.01
N ILE A 100 -12.65 7.01 -5.16
CA ILE A 100 -12.67 6.35 -6.47
C ILE A 100 -11.23 6.14 -6.93
N ILE A 101 -10.90 4.92 -7.28
CA ILE A 101 -9.59 4.55 -7.78
C ILE A 101 -9.60 4.62 -9.31
N ILE A 102 -8.73 5.44 -9.90
CA ILE A 102 -8.68 5.67 -11.34
C ILE A 102 -7.29 5.43 -11.92
N GLY A 103 -7.23 5.00 -13.17
CA GLY A 103 -5.97 4.78 -13.89
C GLY A 103 -5.81 3.36 -14.39
N GLN A 104 -4.72 2.70 -14.05
CA GLN A 104 -4.40 1.32 -14.44
C GLN A 104 -4.25 0.46 -13.19
N ASN A 105 -4.39 -0.87 -13.32
CA ASN A 105 -4.08 -1.78 -12.21
C ASN A 105 -2.66 -1.56 -11.70
N THR A 106 -2.45 -1.72 -10.41
CA THR A 106 -1.15 -1.57 -9.76
C THR A 106 -0.21 -2.74 -10.04
N PHE A 107 1.02 -2.66 -9.54
CA PHE A 107 2.10 -3.63 -9.78
C PHE A 107 1.80 -5.05 -9.27
N GLY A 108 1.16 -5.18 -8.11
CA GLY A 108 0.83 -6.46 -7.51
C GLY A 108 1.84 -6.97 -6.48
N LYS A 109 2.58 -6.10 -5.80
CA LYS A 109 3.53 -6.50 -4.75
C LYS A 109 2.83 -6.63 -3.40
N GLY A 110 2.56 -7.86 -2.98
CA GLY A 110 1.91 -8.21 -1.71
C GLY A 110 2.86 -8.72 -0.63
N THR A 111 4.15 -8.35 -0.68
CA THR A 111 5.18 -8.84 0.24
C THR A 111 5.85 -7.71 1.01
N VAL A 112 6.22 -8.00 2.27
CA VAL A 112 7.07 -7.15 3.10
C VAL A 112 8.49 -7.71 3.06
N GLN A 113 9.44 -6.87 2.67
CA GLN A 113 10.84 -7.22 2.57
C GLN A 113 11.65 -6.51 3.66
N GLN A 114 12.72 -7.17 4.09
CA GLN A 114 13.71 -6.62 5.01
C GLN A 114 15.08 -6.67 4.35
N SER A 115 15.85 -5.61 4.55
CA SER A 115 17.24 -5.53 4.15
C SER A 115 18.14 -5.76 5.35
N ARG A 116 19.14 -6.65 5.20
CA ARG A 116 20.12 -6.95 6.25
C ARG A 116 21.52 -6.86 5.69
N SER A 117 22.36 -6.03 6.31
CA SER A 117 23.78 -5.97 5.96
C SER A 117 24.47 -7.28 6.33
N LEU A 118 25.23 -7.84 5.40
CA LEU A 118 26.03 -9.04 5.66
C LEU A 118 27.22 -8.76 6.58
N ASN A 119 27.70 -7.54 6.64
CA ASN A 119 28.74 -7.12 7.58
C ASN A 119 28.31 -7.30 9.05
N PHE A 120 27.01 -7.18 9.35
CA PHE A 120 26.51 -7.42 10.71
C PHE A 120 26.74 -8.86 11.20
N VAL A 121 26.88 -9.82 10.27
CA VAL A 121 27.05 -11.25 10.60
C VAL A 121 28.52 -11.69 10.48
N TYR A 122 29.30 -11.07 9.56
CA TYR A 122 30.63 -11.52 9.17
C TYR A 122 31.64 -10.39 9.11
N ASP A 123 31.51 -9.34 9.91
CA ASP A 123 32.45 -8.21 9.87
C ASP A 123 33.77 -8.55 10.61
N LEU A 124 34.63 -9.28 9.91
CA LEU A 124 35.96 -9.64 10.43
C LEU A 124 37.06 -8.61 10.05
N ASP A 125 36.85 -7.83 8.98
CA ASP A 125 37.89 -6.94 8.43
C ASP A 125 37.35 -5.65 7.79
N GLN A 126 36.11 -5.26 8.09
CA GLN A 126 35.44 -4.05 7.59
C GLN A 126 35.27 -3.98 6.06
N THR A 127 35.44 -5.08 5.35
CA THR A 127 35.20 -5.13 3.91
C THR A 127 33.68 -5.11 3.65
N PRO A 128 33.15 -4.21 2.79
CA PRO A 128 31.75 -4.17 2.47
C PRO A 128 31.28 -5.46 1.78
N LEU A 129 30.48 -6.27 2.48
CA LEU A 129 29.96 -7.55 1.99
C LEU A 129 28.61 -7.44 1.29
N GLY A 130 28.01 -6.21 1.28
CA GLY A 130 26.72 -5.97 0.66
C GLY A 130 25.53 -6.18 1.60
N VAL A 131 24.33 -6.21 1.01
CA VAL A 131 23.05 -6.28 1.72
C VAL A 131 22.21 -7.39 1.13
N LEU A 132 21.67 -8.24 2.00
CA LEU A 132 20.66 -9.23 1.64
C LEU A 132 19.27 -8.63 1.82
N GLN A 133 18.48 -8.62 0.75
CA GLN A 133 17.06 -8.28 0.80
C GLN A 133 16.25 -9.57 0.69
N TYR A 134 15.30 -9.78 1.62
CA TYR A 134 14.50 -10.99 1.65
C TYR A 134 13.09 -10.73 2.17
N THR A 135 12.15 -11.53 1.72
CA THR A 135 10.75 -11.47 2.13
C THR A 135 10.58 -12.08 3.53
N ILE A 136 9.92 -11.35 4.41
CA ILE A 136 9.65 -11.77 5.79
C ILE A 136 8.18 -12.01 6.07
N GLN A 137 7.28 -11.36 5.32
CA GLN A 137 5.83 -11.39 5.54
C GLN A 137 5.10 -11.17 4.22
N LYS A 138 3.80 -11.57 4.18
CA LYS A 138 2.85 -11.15 3.16
C LYS A 138 1.83 -10.21 3.77
N PHE A 139 1.34 -9.26 2.98
CA PHE A 139 0.22 -8.42 3.41
C PHE A 139 -1.03 -8.66 2.58
N TYR A 140 -2.16 -8.33 3.17
CA TYR A 140 -3.48 -8.59 2.65
C TYR A 140 -4.38 -7.39 2.88
N ARG A 141 -5.31 -7.18 1.99
CA ARG A 141 -6.40 -6.22 2.16
C ARG A 141 -7.25 -6.59 3.38
N ILE A 142 -8.03 -5.66 3.87
CA ILE A 142 -8.95 -5.90 4.99
C ILE A 142 -10.05 -6.92 4.64
N ASN A 143 -10.40 -7.05 3.36
CA ASN A 143 -11.31 -8.09 2.87
C ASN A 143 -10.66 -9.50 2.79
N GLY A 144 -9.40 -9.63 3.15
CA GLY A 144 -8.63 -10.87 3.19
C GLY A 144 -7.89 -11.23 1.90
N GLY A 145 -8.14 -10.58 0.79
CA GLY A 145 -7.44 -10.81 -0.47
C GLY A 145 -6.03 -10.23 -0.47
N SER A 146 -5.05 -10.91 -1.08
CA SER A 146 -3.72 -10.34 -1.28
C SER A 146 -3.67 -9.44 -2.51
N THR A 147 -2.83 -8.40 -2.50
CA THR A 147 -2.45 -7.66 -3.70
C THR A 147 -1.42 -8.41 -4.55
N GLN A 148 -0.78 -9.46 -3.99
CA GLN A 148 0.25 -10.24 -4.68
C GLN A 148 -0.22 -10.72 -6.07
N LEU A 149 0.56 -10.46 -7.11
CA LEU A 149 0.33 -10.74 -8.53
C LEU A 149 -0.84 -9.97 -9.17
N LYS A 150 -1.87 -9.60 -8.43
CA LYS A 150 -3.10 -9.00 -8.96
C LYS A 150 -3.15 -7.48 -8.87
N GLY A 151 -2.46 -6.93 -7.86
CA GLY A 151 -2.54 -5.51 -7.56
C GLY A 151 -3.91 -5.06 -7.06
N VAL A 152 -4.13 -3.76 -7.13
CA VAL A 152 -5.41 -3.08 -6.94
C VAL A 152 -5.96 -2.73 -8.31
N ALA A 153 -7.16 -3.20 -8.63
CA ALA A 153 -7.83 -2.86 -9.87
C ALA A 153 -8.43 -1.44 -9.77
N ALA A 154 -8.25 -0.63 -10.81
CA ALA A 154 -8.90 0.66 -10.87
C ALA A 154 -10.42 0.50 -11.06
N ASP A 155 -11.22 1.35 -10.40
CA ASP A 155 -12.67 1.42 -10.59
C ASP A 155 -13.01 2.02 -11.96
N ILE A 156 -12.16 2.97 -12.42
CA ILE A 156 -12.24 3.56 -13.75
C ILE A 156 -10.88 3.38 -14.43
N ASN A 157 -10.84 2.50 -15.44
CA ASN A 157 -9.63 2.22 -16.19
C ASN A 157 -9.35 3.28 -17.25
N PHE A 158 -8.11 3.76 -17.28
CA PHE A 158 -7.61 4.56 -18.39
C PHE A 158 -7.00 3.66 -19.47
N PRO A 159 -6.98 4.10 -20.74
CA PRO A 159 -6.29 3.38 -21.79
C PRO A 159 -4.81 3.15 -21.42
N GLU A 160 -4.33 1.93 -21.62
CA GLU A 160 -2.94 1.57 -21.36
C GLU A 160 -2.04 2.11 -22.49
N ILE A 161 -0.99 2.85 -22.13
CA ILE A 161 0.06 3.29 -23.03
C ILE A 161 1.20 2.27 -23.06
N ILE A 162 1.41 1.56 -21.93
CA ILE A 162 2.43 0.51 -21.79
C ILE A 162 1.68 -0.84 -21.74
N ASP A 163 2.16 -1.82 -22.50
CA ASP A 163 1.54 -3.16 -22.48
C ASP A 163 1.63 -3.72 -21.05
N ALA A 164 0.46 -3.90 -20.44
CA ALA A 164 0.31 -4.50 -19.12
C ALA A 164 1.00 -5.87 -18.97
N LYS A 165 1.34 -6.50 -20.10
CA LYS A 165 2.03 -7.78 -20.13
C LYS A 165 3.52 -7.70 -19.82
N GLU A 166 4.10 -6.52 -19.72
CA GLU A 166 5.55 -6.35 -19.51
C GLU A 166 5.92 -5.97 -18.08
N ILE A 167 4.99 -5.41 -17.29
CA ILE A 167 5.27 -4.87 -15.95
C ILE A 167 4.30 -5.43 -14.92
N GLY A 168 4.83 -5.94 -13.82
CA GLY A 168 4.06 -6.43 -12.66
C GLY A 168 4.79 -7.55 -11.93
N GLU A 169 4.42 -7.77 -10.67
CA GLU A 169 4.96 -8.85 -9.83
C GLU A 169 4.79 -10.24 -10.47
N GLU A 170 3.78 -10.42 -11.27
CA GLU A 170 3.52 -11.66 -12.01
C GLU A 170 4.59 -12.00 -13.07
N LYS A 171 5.49 -11.05 -13.37
CA LYS A 171 6.61 -11.22 -14.30
C LYS A 171 7.92 -11.58 -13.61
N GLU A 172 7.97 -11.48 -12.29
CA GLU A 172 9.14 -11.81 -11.51
C GLU A 172 9.30 -13.34 -11.42
N ASP A 173 10.50 -13.85 -11.68
CA ASP A 173 10.78 -15.30 -11.79
C ASP A 173 10.39 -16.11 -10.55
N ASN A 174 10.43 -15.56 -9.37
CA ASN A 174 10.15 -16.28 -8.12
C ASN A 174 9.06 -15.59 -7.30
N ALA A 175 8.12 -14.93 -7.97
CA ALA A 175 7.00 -14.29 -7.30
C ALA A 175 6.19 -15.30 -6.47
N LEU A 176 5.87 -14.92 -5.23
CA LEU A 176 5.02 -15.76 -4.37
C LEU A 176 3.59 -15.82 -4.94
N PRO A 177 2.92 -16.98 -4.83
CA PRO A 177 1.57 -17.14 -5.34
C PRO A 177 0.58 -16.22 -4.62
N TRP A 178 -0.47 -15.85 -5.34
CA TRP A 178 -1.64 -15.18 -4.74
C TRP A 178 -2.35 -16.14 -3.78
N ASP A 179 -2.78 -15.60 -2.64
CA ASP A 179 -3.62 -16.32 -1.68
C ASP A 179 -4.52 -15.34 -0.93
N LYS A 180 -5.30 -15.85 0.02
CA LYS A 180 -6.19 -15.08 0.88
C LYS A 180 -6.19 -15.59 2.31
N ILE A 181 -6.58 -14.72 3.22
CA ILE A 181 -6.82 -15.00 4.65
C ILE A 181 -8.25 -14.59 5.00
N PRO A 182 -8.75 -14.92 6.21
CA PRO A 182 -10.03 -14.38 6.66
C PRO A 182 -10.05 -12.84 6.63
N PRO A 183 -11.18 -12.22 6.28
CA PRO A 183 -11.31 -10.77 6.35
C PRO A 183 -11.21 -10.27 7.78
N ALA A 184 -10.70 -9.05 7.95
CA ALA A 184 -10.77 -8.33 9.21
C ALA A 184 -12.22 -7.90 9.48
N THR A 185 -12.56 -7.67 10.75
CA THR A 185 -13.87 -7.12 11.10
C THR A 185 -13.83 -5.60 10.95
N TYR A 186 -14.64 -5.03 10.07
CA TYR A 186 -14.77 -3.59 9.88
C TYR A 186 -16.18 -3.24 9.41
N SER A 187 -16.58 -1.98 9.55
CA SER A 187 -17.81 -1.42 8.97
C SER A 187 -17.46 -0.57 7.75
N GLU A 188 -18.18 -0.78 6.65
CA GLU A 188 -18.09 0.04 5.43
C GLU A 188 -18.72 1.43 5.63
#